data_23bea668e8a038f741c2adae31925700
#
_entry.id   23bea668e8a038f741c2adae31925700
#
_cell.length_a   1.000
_cell.length_b   1.000
_cell.length_c   1.000
_cell.angle_alpha   90.00
_cell.angle_beta   90.00
_cell.angle_gamma   90.00
#
_symmetry.space_group_name_H-M   'P 1'
#
loop_
_entity.id
_entity.type
_entity.pdbx_description
1 polymer ?
#
loop_
_entity_poly.entity_id
_entity_poly.type
_entity_poly.pdbx_seq_one_letter_code
_entity_poly.pdbx_strand_id
1 'polypeptide(L)'
;ELQLKVQYGLVLVFEKKISFSFPSFLTFRMRGVMDHLIEFVGDAIYEYKMEQEYQSFVYALRNHMRSVTPKMKQLHVLHQYYFHFYTEQFSKIERSQLRKYIDKKLQSTVPMYIDESVLSPLISIAPKHLFIYSDEENHPLILTIQRIFEERVRVLPHKMFNMRQKFSSVKK
;
A
#
# COMPACT_ATOMS: atom_id res chain seq x y z
N GLU A 1 -23.48 4.48 21.61
CA GLU A 1 -24.71 3.90 21.02
C GLU A 1 -24.95 2.48 21.55
N LEU A 2 -24.01 1.56 21.46
CA LEU A 2 -24.09 0.19 21.98
C LEU A 2 -24.40 0.13 23.47
N GLN A 3 -23.70 0.93 24.28
CA GLN A 3 -23.89 1.03 25.72
C GLN A 3 -25.30 1.45 26.12
N LEU A 4 -25.88 2.39 25.37
CA LEU A 4 -27.26 2.85 25.57
C LEU A 4 -28.26 1.75 25.24
N LYS A 5 -28.05 0.97 24.17
CA LYS A 5 -28.94 -0.16 23.82
C LYS A 5 -28.96 -1.25 24.92
N VAL A 6 -27.77 -1.56 25.47
CA VAL A 6 -27.65 -2.53 26.56
C VAL A 6 -28.35 -2.01 27.82
N GLN A 7 -28.09 -0.77 28.21
CA GLN A 7 -28.73 -0.15 29.38
C GLN A 7 -30.26 -0.14 29.25
N TYR A 8 -30.78 0.30 28.11
CA TYR A 8 -32.21 0.33 27.86
C TYR A 8 -32.84 -1.06 27.92
N GLY A 9 -32.19 -2.08 27.35
CA GLY A 9 -32.64 -3.46 27.42
C GLY A 9 -32.72 -4.00 28.87
N LEU A 10 -31.73 -3.66 29.70
CA LEU A 10 -31.71 -4.05 31.10
C LEU A 10 -32.79 -3.32 31.92
N VAL A 11 -32.96 -2.01 31.74
CA VAL A 11 -33.99 -1.21 32.43
C VAL A 11 -35.35 -1.80 32.19
N LEU A 12 -35.72 -2.15 30.98
CA LEU A 12 -37.02 -2.76 30.65
C LEU A 12 -37.27 -4.09 31.39
N VAL A 13 -36.25 -4.88 31.65
CA VAL A 13 -36.38 -6.14 32.37
C VAL A 13 -36.55 -5.89 33.87
N PHE A 14 -35.80 -4.95 34.44
CA PHE A 14 -35.88 -4.62 35.87
C PHE A 14 -37.21 -3.91 36.23
N GLU A 15 -37.69 -2.99 35.40
CA GLU A 15 -38.97 -2.31 35.63
C GLU A 15 -40.15 -3.28 35.68
N LYS A 16 -40.12 -4.32 34.86
CA LYS A 16 -41.20 -5.31 34.79
C LYS A 16 -41.12 -6.38 35.89
N LYS A 17 -40.09 -6.37 36.75
CA LYS A 17 -39.86 -7.36 37.82
C LYS A 17 -39.94 -8.82 37.35
N ILE A 18 -39.48 -9.10 36.12
CA ILE A 18 -39.55 -10.43 35.52
C ILE A 18 -38.29 -11.16 35.85
N SER A 19 -38.38 -12.43 36.30
CA SER A 19 -37.25 -13.32 36.38
C SER A 19 -36.69 -13.61 34.97
N PHE A 20 -35.42 -13.40 34.75
CA PHE A 20 -34.79 -13.67 33.47
C PHE A 20 -33.49 -14.43 33.63
N SER A 21 -33.16 -15.22 32.62
CA SER A 21 -31.86 -15.83 32.49
C SER A 21 -30.95 -14.91 31.69
N PHE A 22 -29.77 -14.61 32.22
CA PHE A 22 -28.77 -13.76 31.52
C PHE A 22 -28.41 -14.29 30.12
N PRO A 23 -28.15 -15.60 29.90
CA PRO A 23 -27.97 -16.15 28.59
C PRO A 23 -29.13 -15.91 27.64
N SER A 24 -30.39 -16.09 28.12
CA SER A 24 -31.58 -15.81 27.31
C SER A 24 -31.71 -14.33 26.97
N PHE A 25 -31.37 -13.44 27.88
CA PHE A 25 -31.34 -11.99 27.65
C PHE A 25 -30.37 -11.64 26.52
N LEU A 26 -29.15 -12.16 26.57
CA LEU A 26 -28.14 -11.94 25.52
C LEU A 26 -28.62 -12.48 24.17
N THR A 27 -29.17 -13.71 24.15
CA THR A 27 -29.58 -14.37 22.90
C THR A 27 -30.78 -13.67 22.24
N PHE A 28 -31.75 -13.25 23.01
CA PHE A 28 -33.00 -12.75 22.44
C PHE A 28 -33.11 -11.23 22.44
N ARG A 29 -32.70 -10.55 23.51
CA ARG A 29 -32.82 -9.11 23.63
C ARG A 29 -31.64 -8.33 23.09
N MET A 30 -30.47 -8.91 23.22
CA MET A 30 -29.21 -8.29 22.75
C MET A 30 -28.71 -8.84 21.44
N ARG A 31 -29.51 -9.65 20.73
CA ARG A 31 -29.11 -10.26 19.44
C ARG A 31 -28.53 -9.23 18.46
N GLY A 32 -29.24 -8.13 18.22
CA GLY A 32 -28.76 -7.10 17.30
C GLY A 32 -27.46 -6.41 17.73
N VAL A 33 -27.21 -6.33 19.05
CA VAL A 33 -25.94 -5.82 19.60
C VAL A 33 -24.81 -6.83 19.37
N MET A 34 -25.10 -8.13 19.58
CA MET A 34 -24.13 -9.20 19.37
C MET A 34 -23.78 -9.34 17.89
N ASP A 35 -24.77 -9.26 17.00
CA ASP A 35 -24.54 -9.32 15.55
C ASP A 35 -23.61 -8.17 15.09
N HIS A 36 -23.85 -6.94 15.56
CA HIS A 36 -22.95 -5.81 15.29
C HIS A 36 -21.54 -5.99 15.85
N LEU A 37 -21.41 -6.57 17.04
CA LEU A 37 -20.08 -6.85 17.61
C LEU A 37 -19.33 -7.91 16.80
N ILE A 38 -20.02 -8.94 16.34
CA ILE A 38 -19.44 -9.99 15.49
C ILE A 38 -18.95 -9.39 14.16
N GLU A 39 -19.77 -8.55 13.53
CA GLU A 39 -19.42 -7.84 12.30
C GLU A 39 -18.18 -6.96 12.52
N PHE A 40 -18.20 -6.11 13.55
CA PHE A 40 -17.05 -5.25 13.89
C PHE A 40 -15.75 -6.02 14.15
N VAL A 41 -15.84 -7.14 14.89
CA VAL A 41 -14.66 -8.00 15.11
C VAL A 41 -14.21 -8.67 13.81
N GLY A 42 -15.15 -9.06 12.95
CA GLY A 42 -14.86 -9.60 11.63
C GLY A 42 -14.06 -8.62 10.76
N ASP A 43 -14.51 -7.37 10.71
CA ASP A 43 -13.84 -6.29 9.99
C ASP A 43 -12.44 -6.02 10.55
N ALA A 44 -12.32 -5.94 11.87
CA ALA A 44 -11.02 -5.73 12.52
C ALA A 44 -10.02 -6.86 12.23
N ILE A 45 -10.49 -8.12 12.22
CA ILE A 45 -9.65 -9.28 11.86
C ILE A 45 -9.25 -9.19 10.38
N TYR A 46 -10.17 -8.80 9.51
CA TYR A 46 -9.88 -8.64 8.08
C TYR A 46 -8.82 -7.55 7.84
N GLU A 47 -8.98 -6.36 8.42
CA GLU A 47 -8.01 -5.28 8.34
C GLU A 47 -6.63 -5.70 8.87
N TYR A 48 -6.60 -6.40 10.01
CA TYR A 48 -5.36 -6.93 10.57
C TYR A 48 -4.65 -7.89 9.62
N LYS A 49 -5.39 -8.81 8.98
CA LYS A 49 -4.83 -9.76 8.01
C LYS A 49 -4.28 -9.02 6.79
N MET A 50 -5.01 -8.05 6.25
CA MET A 50 -4.57 -7.24 5.10
C MET A 50 -3.27 -6.50 5.42
N GLU A 51 -3.15 -5.91 6.62
CA GLU A 51 -1.92 -5.24 7.05
C GLU A 51 -0.76 -6.24 7.20
N GLN A 52 -0.99 -7.43 7.76
CA GLN A 52 0.04 -8.47 7.87
C GLN A 52 0.52 -8.96 6.50
N GLU A 53 -0.39 -9.15 5.55
CA GLU A 53 -0.05 -9.50 4.17
C GLU A 53 0.79 -8.41 3.50
N TYR A 54 0.39 -7.14 3.67
CA TYR A 54 1.13 -6.00 3.16
C TYR A 54 2.54 -5.90 3.76
N GLN A 55 2.69 -6.05 5.07
CA GLN A 55 3.99 -6.02 5.74
C GLN A 55 4.89 -7.17 5.28
N SER A 56 4.34 -8.37 5.15
CA SER A 56 5.04 -9.54 4.65
C SER A 56 5.51 -9.34 3.21
N PHE A 57 4.66 -8.76 2.37
CA PHE A 57 4.99 -8.40 0.99
C PHE A 57 6.14 -7.38 0.91
N VAL A 58 6.05 -6.26 1.65
CA VAL A 58 7.10 -5.26 1.71
C VAL A 58 8.42 -5.86 2.18
N TYR A 59 8.38 -6.69 3.22
CA TYR A 59 9.56 -7.38 3.76
C TYR A 59 10.21 -8.32 2.73
N ALA A 60 9.40 -9.13 2.03
CA ALA A 60 9.90 -10.03 0.99
C ALA A 60 10.58 -9.25 -0.14
N LEU A 61 9.99 -8.13 -0.58
CA LEU A 61 10.57 -7.29 -1.63
C LEU A 61 11.85 -6.57 -1.18
N ARG A 62 11.92 -6.09 0.06
CA ARG A 62 13.17 -5.54 0.62
C ARG A 62 14.31 -6.55 0.59
N ASN A 63 14.03 -7.76 1.03
CA ASN A 63 15.05 -8.83 1.03
C ASN A 63 15.47 -9.17 -0.40
N HIS A 64 14.52 -9.25 -1.33
CA HIS A 64 14.83 -9.43 -2.74
C HIS A 64 15.72 -8.30 -3.27
N MET A 65 15.38 -7.03 -2.99
CA MET A 65 16.15 -5.86 -3.42
C MET A 65 17.57 -5.82 -2.87
N ARG A 66 17.82 -6.40 -1.70
CA ARG A 66 19.16 -6.51 -1.11
C ARG A 66 20.03 -7.56 -1.81
N SER A 67 19.42 -8.60 -2.35
CA SER A 67 20.10 -9.73 -3.01
C SER A 67 20.36 -9.51 -4.50
N VAL A 68 19.59 -8.62 -5.15
CA VAL A 68 19.67 -8.40 -6.60
C VAL A 68 20.70 -7.33 -6.94
N THR A 69 21.53 -7.64 -7.97
CA THR A 69 22.46 -6.65 -8.53
C THR A 69 21.71 -5.58 -9.32
N PRO A 70 21.97 -4.29 -9.05
CA PRO A 70 21.32 -3.20 -9.78
C PRO A 70 21.57 -3.26 -11.28
N LYS A 71 20.52 -3.28 -12.10
CA LYS A 71 20.64 -3.26 -13.57
C LYS A 71 20.87 -1.85 -14.11
N MET A 72 20.53 -0.82 -13.33
CA MET A 72 20.74 0.59 -13.68
C MET A 72 21.31 1.34 -12.48
N LYS A 73 22.21 2.30 -12.73
CA LYS A 73 22.75 3.17 -11.68
C LYS A 73 21.69 4.12 -11.17
N GLN A 74 20.99 4.80 -12.07
CA GLN A 74 19.94 5.76 -11.74
C GLN A 74 18.72 5.52 -12.61
N LEU A 75 17.56 5.67 -12.01
CA LEU A 75 16.26 5.63 -12.69
C LEU A 75 15.44 6.83 -12.21
N HIS A 76 14.82 7.51 -13.16
CA HIS A 76 13.94 8.64 -12.88
C HIS A 76 12.50 8.25 -13.21
N VAL A 77 11.59 8.54 -12.30
CA VAL A 77 10.16 8.28 -12.46
C VAL A 77 9.41 9.57 -12.26
N LEU A 78 8.67 9.97 -13.28
CA LEU A 78 7.82 11.15 -13.24
C LEU A 78 6.38 10.71 -13.03
N HIS A 79 5.76 11.17 -11.95
CA HIS A 79 4.36 10.96 -11.62
C HIS A 79 3.57 12.25 -11.82
N GLN A 80 2.54 12.16 -12.67
CA GLN A 80 1.51 13.18 -12.84
C GLN A 80 0.15 12.48 -12.68
N TYR A 81 -0.50 12.11 -13.80
CA TYR A 81 -1.63 11.18 -13.84
C TYR A 81 -1.18 9.72 -13.98
N TYR A 82 0.00 9.52 -14.62
CA TYR A 82 0.62 8.22 -14.85
C TYR A 82 2.09 8.27 -14.49
N PHE A 83 2.66 7.10 -14.21
CA PHE A 83 4.09 6.95 -13.97
C PHE A 83 4.84 6.78 -15.29
N HIS A 84 5.79 7.69 -15.53
CA HIS A 84 6.68 7.66 -16.68
C HIS A 84 8.11 7.40 -16.24
N PHE A 85 8.80 6.51 -16.92
CA PHE A 85 10.14 6.07 -16.58
C PHE A 85 11.16 6.70 -17.52
N TYR A 86 12.30 7.11 -16.94
CA TYR A 86 13.40 7.74 -17.69
C TYR A 86 14.74 7.17 -17.22
N THR A 87 15.66 7.02 -18.16
CA THR A 87 17.06 6.63 -17.89
C THR A 87 17.83 7.71 -17.14
N GLU A 88 19.07 7.42 -16.74
CA GLU A 88 20.00 8.40 -16.16
C GLU A 88 20.18 9.66 -17.03
N GLN A 89 20.07 9.53 -18.35
CA GLN A 89 20.16 10.64 -19.31
C GLN A 89 18.80 11.30 -19.62
N PHE A 90 17.78 11.04 -18.82
CA PHE A 90 16.41 11.53 -19.03
C PHE A 90 15.78 11.11 -20.36
N SER A 91 16.25 10.03 -20.98
CA SER A 91 15.58 9.41 -22.11
C SER A 91 14.40 8.60 -21.61
N LYS A 92 13.21 8.83 -22.21
CA LYS A 92 11.99 8.10 -21.83
C LYS A 92 12.13 6.62 -22.15
N ILE A 93 11.73 5.80 -21.21
CA ILE A 93 11.68 4.33 -21.38
C ILE A 93 10.24 3.96 -21.71
N GLU A 94 10.04 3.39 -22.87
CA GLU A 94 8.71 2.97 -23.33
C GLU A 94 8.27 1.68 -22.60
N ARG A 95 6.94 1.49 -22.48
CA ARG A 95 6.36 0.31 -21.80
C ARG A 95 6.84 -1.01 -22.40
N SER A 96 7.06 -1.06 -23.70
CA SER A 96 7.61 -2.24 -24.40
C SER A 96 9.03 -2.58 -23.93
N GLN A 97 9.83 -1.58 -23.62
CA GLN A 97 11.20 -1.75 -23.09
C GLN A 97 11.14 -2.16 -21.61
N LEU A 98 10.25 -1.58 -20.82
CA LEU A 98 10.06 -1.97 -19.42
C LEU A 98 9.69 -3.44 -19.28
N ARG A 99 8.82 -3.96 -20.16
CA ARG A 99 8.43 -5.38 -20.17
C ARG A 99 9.61 -6.34 -20.31
N LYS A 100 10.71 -5.94 -20.99
CA LYS A 100 11.91 -6.75 -21.13
C LYS A 100 12.67 -6.94 -19.82
N TYR A 101 12.48 -6.04 -18.86
CA TYR A 101 13.10 -6.12 -17.55
C TYR A 101 12.27 -6.91 -16.53
N ILE A 102 10.97 -7.10 -16.78
CA ILE A 102 10.06 -7.72 -15.82
C ILE A 102 10.40 -9.20 -15.64
N ASP A 103 10.68 -9.59 -14.42
CA ASP A 103 10.79 -10.99 -14.04
C ASP A 103 9.39 -11.58 -13.78
N LYS A 104 9.00 -12.57 -14.61
CA LYS A 104 7.69 -13.23 -14.50
C LYS A 104 7.45 -13.90 -13.14
N LYS A 105 8.51 -14.29 -12.43
CA LYS A 105 8.40 -14.87 -11.09
C LYS A 105 7.96 -13.85 -10.03
N LEU A 106 8.26 -12.58 -10.23
CA LEU A 106 7.86 -11.52 -9.31
C LEU A 106 6.40 -11.09 -9.51
N GLN A 107 5.86 -11.29 -10.71
CA GLN A 107 4.47 -10.93 -11.03
C GLN A 107 3.45 -11.63 -10.14
N SER A 108 3.67 -12.90 -9.83
CA SER A 108 2.74 -13.70 -9.00
C SER A 108 2.76 -13.34 -7.51
N THR A 109 3.69 -12.52 -7.06
CA THR A 109 3.85 -12.15 -5.64
C THR A 109 3.32 -10.76 -5.30
N VAL A 110 2.98 -9.95 -6.31
CA VAL A 110 2.44 -8.60 -6.08
C VAL A 110 0.95 -8.68 -5.73
N PRO A 111 0.51 -8.13 -4.59
CA PRO A 111 -0.90 -8.07 -4.24
C PRO A 111 -1.74 -7.34 -5.29
N MET A 112 -2.96 -7.82 -5.53
CA MET A 112 -3.84 -7.33 -6.60
C MET A 112 -4.22 -5.84 -6.49
N TYR A 113 -4.11 -5.25 -5.29
CA TYR A 113 -4.40 -3.83 -5.03
C TYR A 113 -3.20 -2.88 -5.28
N ILE A 114 -2.03 -3.42 -5.67
CA ILE A 114 -0.85 -2.61 -6.00
C ILE A 114 -0.67 -2.56 -7.51
N ASP A 115 -0.38 -1.37 -8.04
CA ASP A 115 -0.15 -1.19 -9.47
C ASP A 115 1.12 -1.93 -9.91
N GLU A 116 0.90 -3.14 -10.40
CA GLU A 116 1.93 -4.04 -10.91
C GLU A 116 2.70 -3.43 -12.08
N SER A 117 2.05 -2.61 -12.89
CA SER A 117 2.67 -1.99 -14.08
C SER A 117 3.79 -1.03 -13.72
N VAL A 118 3.79 -0.50 -12.50
CA VAL A 118 4.81 0.41 -11.97
C VAL A 118 5.81 -0.34 -11.08
N LEU A 119 5.31 -1.16 -10.16
CA LEU A 119 6.16 -1.78 -9.14
C LEU A 119 7.03 -2.89 -9.73
N SER A 120 6.49 -3.75 -10.60
CA SER A 120 7.24 -4.87 -11.19
C SER A 120 8.47 -4.44 -11.99
N PRO A 121 8.41 -3.42 -12.86
CA PRO A 121 9.60 -2.91 -13.53
C PRO A 121 10.64 -2.34 -12.55
N LEU A 122 10.20 -1.60 -11.52
CA LEU A 122 11.09 -1.00 -10.53
C LEU A 122 11.90 -2.06 -9.78
N ILE A 123 11.22 -3.11 -9.30
CA ILE A 123 11.86 -4.21 -8.58
C ILE A 123 12.79 -5.00 -9.50
N SER A 124 12.36 -5.26 -10.73
CA SER A 124 13.14 -6.04 -11.70
C SER A 124 14.38 -5.31 -12.20
N ILE A 125 14.33 -3.99 -12.31
CA ILE A 125 15.47 -3.13 -12.64
C ILE A 125 16.39 -2.98 -11.43
N ALA A 126 15.81 -2.88 -10.23
CA ALA A 126 16.49 -2.70 -8.95
C ALA A 126 17.55 -1.56 -9.02
N PRO A 127 17.19 -0.32 -9.37
CA PRO A 127 18.16 0.75 -9.55
C PRO A 127 18.93 1.03 -8.26
N LYS A 128 20.20 1.46 -8.40
CA LYS A 128 21.01 1.87 -7.25
C LYS A 128 20.46 3.14 -6.60
N HIS A 129 19.96 4.08 -7.42
CA HIS A 129 19.28 5.31 -6.99
C HIS A 129 18.01 5.49 -7.81
N LEU A 130 16.89 5.68 -7.10
CA LEU A 130 15.58 5.94 -7.68
C LEU A 130 15.15 7.37 -7.33
N PHE A 131 14.82 8.16 -8.34
CA PHE A 131 14.28 9.50 -8.16
C PHE A 131 12.84 9.53 -8.64
N ILE A 132 11.91 9.84 -7.74
CA ILE A 132 10.49 10.01 -8.06
C ILE A 132 10.18 11.50 -8.02
N TYR A 133 9.59 12.00 -9.08
CA TYR A 133 9.17 13.40 -9.17
C TYR A 133 7.65 13.44 -9.10
N SER A 134 7.11 13.96 -8.01
CA SER A 134 5.68 14.05 -7.75
C SER A 134 5.38 15.22 -6.83
N ASP A 135 4.24 15.85 -7.04
CA ASP A 135 3.69 16.82 -6.08
C ASP A 135 2.70 16.14 -5.10
N GLU A 136 2.42 14.83 -5.30
CA GLU A 136 1.59 13.99 -4.43
C GLU A 136 2.46 13.05 -3.58
N GLU A 137 3.11 13.59 -2.54
CA GLU A 137 4.01 12.80 -1.69
C GLU A 137 3.31 11.65 -0.95
N ASN A 138 2.02 11.82 -0.63
CA ASN A 138 1.20 10.84 0.08
C ASN A 138 0.50 9.82 -0.84
N HIS A 139 0.84 9.76 -2.12
CA HIS A 139 0.27 8.76 -3.01
C HIS A 139 0.62 7.34 -2.53
N PRO A 140 -0.38 6.42 -2.38
CA PRO A 140 -0.17 5.10 -1.76
C PRO A 140 0.96 4.28 -2.39
N LEU A 141 1.07 4.32 -3.73
CA LEU A 141 2.12 3.61 -4.46
C LEU A 141 3.50 4.23 -4.20
N ILE A 142 3.61 5.56 -4.09
CA ILE A 142 4.88 6.23 -3.78
C ILE A 142 5.34 5.84 -2.38
N LEU A 143 4.44 5.84 -1.40
CA LEU A 143 4.73 5.39 -0.03
C LEU A 143 5.19 3.91 -0.01
N THR A 144 4.55 3.06 -0.79
CA THR A 144 4.95 1.65 -0.93
C THR A 144 6.35 1.53 -1.52
N ILE A 145 6.64 2.28 -2.59
CA ILE A 145 7.99 2.31 -3.19
C ILE A 145 9.03 2.81 -2.19
N GLN A 146 8.74 3.85 -1.41
CA GLN A 146 9.63 4.35 -0.37
C GLN A 146 9.92 3.28 0.69
N ARG A 147 8.89 2.54 1.10
CA ARG A 147 9.06 1.44 2.07
C ARG A 147 9.90 0.29 1.52
N ILE A 148 9.84 -0.01 0.23
CA ILE A 148 10.59 -1.11 -0.40
C ILE A 148 12.05 -0.70 -0.69
N PHE A 149 12.25 0.50 -1.25
CA PHE A 149 13.56 0.98 -1.73
C PHE A 149 14.41 1.67 -0.66
N GLU A 150 13.81 2.06 0.46
CA GLU A 150 14.48 2.67 1.62
C GLU A 150 15.38 3.86 1.19
N GLU A 151 16.67 3.82 1.52
CA GLU A 151 17.61 4.90 1.22
C GLU A 151 17.92 5.06 -0.29
N ARG A 152 17.54 4.09 -1.11
CA ARG A 152 17.77 4.16 -2.56
C ARG A 152 16.81 5.11 -3.26
N VAL A 153 15.66 5.44 -2.65
CA VAL A 153 14.64 6.30 -3.25
C VAL A 153 14.69 7.71 -2.67
N ARG A 154 14.47 8.70 -3.54
CA ARG A 154 14.24 10.10 -3.17
C ARG A 154 13.04 10.62 -3.90
N VAL A 155 12.06 11.14 -3.16
CA VAL A 155 10.91 11.84 -3.73
C VAL A 155 11.25 13.32 -3.81
N LEU A 156 10.99 13.91 -4.95
CA LEU A 156 11.31 15.31 -5.26
C LEU A 156 10.08 15.97 -5.90
N PRO A 157 9.88 17.28 -5.71
CA PRO A 157 8.81 18.00 -6.37
C PRO A 157 8.92 17.91 -7.89
N HIS A 158 7.79 17.88 -8.59
CA HIS A 158 7.71 17.78 -10.05
C HIS A 158 8.61 18.80 -10.78
N LYS A 159 8.71 20.02 -10.27
CA LYS A 159 9.54 21.10 -10.83
C LYS A 159 11.01 20.70 -11.00
N MET A 160 11.52 19.85 -10.12
CA MET A 160 12.92 19.41 -10.15
C MET A 160 13.23 18.49 -11.34
N PHE A 161 12.23 17.83 -11.91
CA PHE A 161 12.42 17.00 -13.11
C PHE A 161 12.94 17.83 -14.29
N ASN A 162 12.23 18.89 -14.64
CA ASN A 162 12.58 19.76 -15.76
C ASN A 162 13.95 20.44 -15.57
N MET A 163 14.26 20.84 -14.33
CA MET A 163 15.57 21.43 -14.02
C MET A 163 16.70 20.43 -14.26
N ARG A 164 16.59 19.22 -13.73
CA ARG A 164 17.61 18.16 -13.88
C ARG A 164 17.75 17.69 -15.32
N GLN A 165 16.65 17.59 -16.08
CA GLN A 165 16.65 17.25 -17.49
C GLN A 165 17.45 18.26 -18.31
N LYS A 166 17.25 19.57 -18.08
CA LYS A 166 18.02 20.64 -18.75
C LYS A 166 19.52 20.55 -18.44
N PHE A 167 19.88 20.32 -17.18
CA PHE A 167 21.30 20.16 -16.80
C PHE A 167 21.97 18.92 -17.42
N SER A 168 21.22 17.83 -17.61
CA SER A 168 21.74 16.64 -18.26
C SER A 168 21.98 16.85 -19.76
N SER A 169 21.19 17.69 -20.42
CA SER A 169 21.32 18.01 -21.84
C SER A 169 22.51 18.91 -22.15
N VAL A 170 22.99 19.69 -21.19
CA VAL A 170 24.14 20.64 -21.34
C VAL A 170 25.48 19.93 -21.18
N LYS A 171 25.53 18.71 -20.61
CA LYS A 171 26.76 17.94 -20.42
C LYS A 171 27.11 16.99 -21.59
N LYS A 172 26.38 17.08 -22.69
CA LYS A 172 26.73 16.44 -23.97
C LYS A 172 27.38 17.45 -24.91
#